data_a9305ff9c8dfef27c535b580cb87a6de
#
_entry.id   a9305ff9c8dfef27c535b580cb87a6de
#
_cell.length_a   1.000
_cell.length_b   1.000
_cell.length_c   1.000
_cell.angle_alpha   90.00
_cell.angle_beta   90.00
_cell.angle_gamma   90.00
#
_symmetry.space_group_name_H-M   'P 1'
#
loop_
_entity.id
_entity.type
_entity.pdbx_description
1 polymer ?
#
loop_
_entity_poly.entity_id
_entity_poly.type
_entity_poly.pdbx_seq_one_letter_code
_entity_poly.pdbx_strand_id
1 'polypeptide(L)'
;MTIDPEDYLEPRCPLEEPCGCRHEHHHGSGPGAEYTHGNGCECEHDHGDDCGCDHDDCCDHDHGHGATPHRNAQKRIPMREVIEECDRLFNAENMVGLGEHLRKWLEEARRIGDREGELGILSELMGHYRMVGDRERGLMAVRDGFALLGQIGIAGSVTAGTILINGATALQAFGDVDGALNYYKEAFRCYGAHLDPNDWRFAGLLNNIAAAYAAKHDVKYAEAYYRKALDVLKACGNLMDAAVTHVNLAQMYAAEDRSDPRVASELELAVSCFDDPAAVRDGYYAHTCRKCASAFGPLGFPEVEEELNWRADEYYAGH
;
A
#
# COMPACT_ATOMS: atom_id res chain seq x y z
N MET A 1 -14.99 -7.72 -13.72
CA MET A 1 -15.66 -6.42 -13.47
C MET A 1 -14.54 -5.43 -13.30
N THR A 2 -14.28 -4.57 -14.28
CA THR A 2 -13.25 -3.53 -14.18
C THR A 2 -13.75 -2.48 -13.21
N ILE A 3 -13.00 -2.24 -12.14
CA ILE A 3 -13.27 -1.15 -11.20
C ILE A 3 -12.93 0.14 -11.95
N ASP A 4 -13.92 1.00 -12.18
CA ASP A 4 -13.64 2.34 -12.65
C ASP A 4 -13.08 3.15 -11.48
N PRO A 5 -11.82 3.64 -11.58
CA PRO A 5 -11.22 4.46 -10.53
C PRO A 5 -12.05 5.69 -10.19
N GLU A 6 -12.80 6.24 -11.16
CA GLU A 6 -13.65 7.42 -10.95
C GLU A 6 -14.86 7.12 -10.03
N ASP A 7 -15.40 5.90 -10.06
CA ASP A 7 -16.47 5.50 -9.13
C ASP A 7 -16.01 5.41 -7.66
N TYR A 8 -14.70 5.27 -7.43
CA TYR A 8 -14.12 5.22 -6.08
C TYR A 8 -13.50 6.56 -5.64
N LEU A 9 -13.08 7.39 -6.59
CA LEU A 9 -12.36 8.64 -6.30
C LEU A 9 -13.28 9.85 -6.09
N GLU A 10 -14.54 9.74 -6.53
CA GLU A 10 -15.60 10.70 -6.20
C GLU A 10 -16.76 9.97 -5.54
N PRO A 11 -16.92 10.03 -4.20
CA PRO A 11 -18.09 9.45 -3.57
C PRO A 11 -19.32 10.22 -4.09
N ARG A 12 -20.16 9.53 -4.87
CA ARG A 12 -21.45 10.09 -5.23
C ARG A 12 -22.20 10.45 -3.96
N CYS A 13 -22.59 11.71 -3.84
CA CYS A 13 -23.37 12.18 -2.71
C CYS A 13 -24.68 11.36 -2.63
N PRO A 14 -25.00 10.70 -1.50
CA PRO A 14 -26.22 9.93 -1.35
C PRO A 14 -27.51 10.78 -1.42
N LEU A 15 -27.39 12.11 -1.53
CA LEU A 15 -28.48 13.08 -1.47
C LEU A 15 -28.69 13.87 -2.77
N GLU A 16 -28.00 13.58 -3.85
CA GLU A 16 -28.29 14.22 -5.12
C GLU A 16 -29.29 13.36 -5.90
N GLU A 17 -30.55 13.78 -5.87
CA GLU A 17 -31.55 13.44 -6.88
C GLU A 17 -30.99 13.80 -8.26
N PRO A 18 -31.32 13.06 -9.34
CA PRO A 18 -30.75 13.30 -10.66
C PRO A 18 -31.12 14.71 -11.13
N CYS A 19 -30.14 15.62 -11.07
CA CYS A 19 -30.23 16.90 -11.72
C CYS A 19 -30.36 16.66 -13.23
N GLY A 20 -31.50 17.05 -13.80
CA GLY A 20 -31.87 16.84 -15.20
C GLY A 20 -31.04 17.69 -16.18
N CYS A 21 -29.73 17.60 -16.17
CA CYS A 21 -28.86 18.24 -17.15
C CYS A 21 -28.60 17.26 -18.28
N ARG A 22 -29.33 17.44 -19.41
CA ARG A 22 -29.03 16.79 -20.68
C ARG A 22 -27.74 17.37 -21.22
N HIS A 23 -26.65 16.61 -21.16
CA HIS A 23 -25.48 16.83 -22.01
C HIS A 23 -25.69 16.05 -23.31
N GLU A 24 -25.94 16.80 -24.38
CA GLU A 24 -25.96 16.25 -25.74
C GLU A 24 -24.51 15.89 -26.16
N HIS A 25 -24.22 14.62 -26.24
CA HIS A 25 -23.01 14.12 -26.87
C HIS A 25 -23.20 14.12 -28.39
N HIS A 26 -22.55 15.05 -29.07
CA HIS A 26 -22.38 15.00 -30.51
C HIS A 26 -21.40 13.88 -30.89
N HIS A 27 -21.95 12.78 -31.40
CA HIS A 27 -21.17 11.78 -32.12
C HIS A 27 -20.90 12.28 -33.53
N GLY A 28 -19.69 12.70 -33.80
CA GLY A 28 -19.16 12.95 -35.14
C GLY A 28 -18.72 11.63 -35.77
N SER A 29 -19.53 11.10 -36.71
CA SER A 29 -19.15 10.01 -37.58
C SER A 29 -18.32 10.54 -38.76
N GLY A 30 -17.15 9.99 -39.01
CA GLY A 30 -16.39 10.17 -40.23
C GLY A 30 -15.55 8.93 -40.52
N PRO A 31 -15.48 8.47 -41.80
CA PRO A 31 -15.11 7.11 -42.18
C PRO A 31 -13.65 6.94 -42.59
N GLY A 32 -13.15 5.71 -42.35
CA GLY A 32 -12.20 5.06 -43.25
C GLY A 32 -10.69 5.30 -42.95
N ALA A 33 -10.04 4.28 -42.41
CA ALA A 33 -8.72 3.87 -42.85
C ALA A 33 -8.54 2.37 -42.56
N GLU A 34 -8.55 1.60 -43.63
CA GLU A 34 -8.13 0.20 -43.71
C GLU A 34 -6.64 0.11 -43.31
N TYR A 35 -6.29 -0.81 -42.45
CA TYR A 35 -4.95 -1.36 -42.36
C TYR A 35 -4.97 -2.86 -42.52
N THR A 36 -4.26 -3.29 -43.55
CA THR A 36 -4.09 -4.62 -44.09
C THR A 36 -3.33 -5.52 -43.16
N HIS A 37 -3.77 -6.80 -43.14
CA HIS A 37 -3.12 -7.96 -42.53
C HIS A 37 -1.76 -8.25 -43.19
N GLY A 38 -0.79 -8.61 -42.36
CA GLY A 38 0.47 -9.24 -42.77
C GLY A 38 0.88 -10.33 -41.79
N ASN A 39 0.66 -11.59 -42.23
CA ASN A 39 1.39 -12.85 -41.98
C ASN A 39 1.82 -13.14 -40.54
N GLY A 40 1.31 -14.11 -39.79
CA GLY A 40 1.28 -15.52 -40.19
C GLY A 40 2.51 -16.25 -39.62
N CYS A 41 2.41 -16.79 -38.37
CA CYS A 41 3.21 -17.95 -37.97
C CYS A 41 2.33 -18.84 -37.09
N GLU A 42 1.78 -19.86 -37.72
CA GLU A 42 1.17 -21.02 -37.07
C GLU A 42 2.31 -21.91 -36.54
N CYS A 43 2.29 -22.22 -35.26
CA CYS A 43 2.99 -23.39 -34.74
C CYS A 43 1.98 -24.18 -33.88
N GLU A 44 1.40 -25.17 -34.53
CA GLU A 44 0.72 -26.27 -33.86
C GLU A 44 1.77 -27.10 -33.10
N HIS A 45 1.56 -27.33 -31.82
CA HIS A 45 2.18 -28.41 -31.09
C HIS A 45 1.13 -29.26 -30.43
N ASP A 46 0.99 -30.44 -31.04
CA ASP A 46 0.21 -31.58 -30.62
C ASP A 46 0.82 -32.21 -29.35
N HIS A 47 0.01 -32.57 -28.39
CA HIS A 47 0.39 -33.32 -27.20
C HIS A 47 0.36 -34.80 -27.49
N GLY A 48 1.49 -35.48 -27.28
CA GLY A 48 1.62 -36.94 -27.32
C GLY A 48 2.56 -37.43 -26.25
N ASP A 49 2.05 -38.35 -25.48
CA ASP A 49 2.60 -38.99 -24.29
C ASP A 49 3.95 -39.73 -24.48
N ASP A 50 4.66 -39.84 -23.33
CA ASP A 50 5.57 -40.94 -22.94
C ASP A 50 6.80 -41.24 -23.83
N CYS A 51 7.98 -40.89 -23.35
CA CYS A 51 9.16 -41.69 -23.60
C CYS A 51 10.21 -41.51 -22.49
N GLY A 52 10.28 -42.50 -21.60
CA GLY A 52 11.44 -42.73 -20.79
C GLY A 52 12.58 -43.32 -21.65
N CYS A 53 13.75 -42.68 -21.62
CA CYS A 53 15.00 -43.29 -22.07
C CYS A 53 16.16 -42.77 -21.22
N ASP A 54 16.67 -43.63 -20.34
CA ASP A 54 18.04 -43.61 -19.88
C ASP A 54 18.93 -43.89 -21.06
N HIS A 55 19.91 -43.06 -21.37
CA HIS A 55 21.14 -43.46 -22.04
C HIS A 55 22.23 -42.40 -21.81
N ASP A 56 23.20 -42.79 -21.02
CA ASP A 56 24.58 -42.32 -21.10
C ASP A 56 25.15 -42.61 -22.50
N ASP A 57 26.10 -41.76 -22.89
CA ASP A 57 26.94 -41.85 -24.09
C ASP A 57 26.30 -41.52 -25.45
N CYS A 58 26.63 -40.35 -25.99
CA CYS A 58 27.26 -40.23 -27.31
C CYS A 58 27.53 -38.78 -27.76
N CYS A 59 28.77 -38.62 -28.24
CA CYS A 59 29.19 -37.70 -29.29
C CYS A 59 29.56 -36.26 -28.95
N ASP A 60 30.88 -36.11 -28.78
CA ASP A 60 31.65 -34.91 -29.15
C ASP A 60 31.24 -34.39 -30.54
N HIS A 61 30.59 -33.25 -30.60
CA HIS A 61 30.64 -32.39 -31.76
C HIS A 61 30.92 -30.96 -31.30
N ASP A 62 32.20 -30.61 -31.50
CA ASP A 62 32.73 -29.25 -31.44
C ASP A 62 32.00 -28.36 -32.47
N HIS A 63 30.99 -27.65 -32.05
CA HIS A 63 30.44 -26.51 -32.76
C HIS A 63 30.68 -25.26 -31.94
N GLY A 64 31.71 -24.53 -32.34
CA GLY A 64 32.02 -23.20 -31.84
C GLY A 64 30.82 -22.26 -31.96
N HIS A 65 29.95 -22.27 -30.96
CA HIS A 65 28.98 -21.24 -30.75
C HIS A 65 29.58 -20.19 -29.83
N GLY A 66 29.73 -19.00 -30.39
CA GLY A 66 30.20 -17.83 -29.70
C GLY A 66 29.53 -17.71 -28.33
N ALA A 67 30.35 -17.69 -27.30
CA ALA A 67 29.91 -17.42 -25.94
C ALA A 67 29.05 -16.17 -25.96
N THR A 68 27.73 -16.36 -25.80
CA THR A 68 26.87 -15.24 -25.40
C THR A 68 27.51 -14.69 -24.13
N PRO A 69 27.78 -13.37 -24.04
CA PRO A 69 28.36 -12.82 -22.85
C PRO A 69 27.40 -13.20 -21.72
N HIS A 70 27.88 -13.93 -20.71
CA HIS A 70 27.19 -14.13 -19.47
C HIS A 70 26.69 -12.75 -19.06
N ARG A 71 25.39 -12.53 -19.05
CA ARG A 71 24.79 -11.34 -18.41
C ARG A 71 25.45 -11.30 -17.04
N ASN A 72 26.37 -10.36 -16.84
CA ASN A 72 26.94 -10.08 -15.53
C ASN A 72 25.78 -10.03 -14.57
N ALA A 73 25.72 -10.97 -13.63
CA ALA A 73 24.68 -10.96 -12.61
C ALA A 73 24.82 -9.60 -11.91
N GLN A 74 23.90 -8.71 -12.21
CA GLN A 74 23.92 -7.34 -11.67
C GLN A 74 23.90 -7.49 -10.15
N LYS A 75 24.92 -7.01 -9.46
CA LYS A 75 24.96 -7.06 -8.02
C LYS A 75 23.71 -6.35 -7.49
N ARG A 76 22.98 -7.03 -6.61
CA ARG A 76 21.80 -6.49 -5.93
C ARG A 76 22.06 -6.42 -4.44
N ILE A 77 21.45 -5.44 -3.78
CA ILE A 77 21.47 -5.39 -2.32
C ILE A 77 20.56 -6.49 -1.75
N PRO A 78 20.91 -7.08 -0.61
CA PRO A 78 20.12 -8.13 0.04
C PRO A 78 18.93 -7.52 0.78
N MET A 79 17.90 -7.06 0.04
CA MET A 79 16.75 -6.33 0.61
C MET A 79 16.10 -7.04 1.80
N ARG A 80 16.02 -8.38 1.77
CA ARG A 80 15.45 -9.13 2.87
C ARG A 80 16.22 -8.91 4.17
N GLU A 81 17.54 -9.06 4.14
CA GLU A 81 18.41 -8.86 5.31
C GLU A 81 18.39 -7.40 5.78
N VAL A 82 18.27 -6.47 4.83
CA VAL A 82 18.14 -5.04 5.14
C VAL A 82 16.87 -4.78 5.94
N ILE A 83 15.74 -5.35 5.52
CA ILE A 83 14.45 -5.16 6.20
C ILE A 83 14.43 -5.89 7.56
N GLU A 84 14.95 -7.11 7.66
CA GLU A 84 15.07 -7.83 8.93
C GLU A 84 15.86 -7.02 9.97
N GLU A 85 16.93 -6.33 9.58
CA GLU A 85 17.67 -5.42 10.47
C GLU A 85 16.88 -4.13 10.79
N CYS A 86 16.11 -3.60 9.82
CA CYS A 86 15.20 -2.47 10.08
C CYS A 86 14.19 -2.84 11.17
N ASP A 87 13.56 -4.01 11.08
CA ASP A 87 12.59 -4.49 12.06
C ASP A 87 13.23 -4.65 13.44
N ARG A 88 14.45 -5.21 13.49
CA ARG A 88 15.21 -5.36 14.74
C ARG A 88 15.50 -4.01 15.40
N LEU A 89 15.95 -3.03 14.61
CA LEU A 89 16.28 -1.69 15.11
C LEU A 89 15.02 -0.93 15.54
N PHE A 90 13.91 -1.10 14.80
CA PHE A 90 12.63 -0.51 15.14
C PHE A 90 12.08 -1.06 16.45
N ASN A 91 12.09 -2.38 16.64
CA ASN A 91 11.63 -3.05 17.86
C ASN A 91 12.52 -2.70 19.08
N ALA A 92 13.79 -2.37 18.85
CA ALA A 92 14.70 -1.86 19.87
C ALA A 92 14.57 -0.34 20.11
N GLU A 93 13.59 0.33 19.48
CA GLU A 93 13.38 1.79 19.53
C GLU A 93 14.63 2.60 19.09
N ASN A 94 15.54 1.97 18.35
CA ASN A 94 16.78 2.61 17.88
C ASN A 94 16.57 3.32 16.54
N MET A 95 15.82 4.43 16.56
CA MET A 95 15.50 5.21 15.35
C MET A 95 16.74 5.84 14.70
N VAL A 96 17.78 6.16 15.48
CA VAL A 96 19.04 6.70 14.94
C VAL A 96 19.76 5.62 14.14
N GLY A 97 19.94 4.44 14.73
CA GLY A 97 20.56 3.30 14.06
C GLY A 97 19.79 2.85 12.80
N LEU A 98 18.47 2.87 12.85
CA LEU A 98 17.61 2.59 11.69
C LEU A 98 17.91 3.56 10.52
N GLY A 99 17.94 4.85 10.79
CA GLY A 99 18.25 5.83 9.77
C GLY A 99 19.68 5.71 9.22
N GLU A 100 20.68 5.37 10.05
CA GLU A 100 22.06 5.12 9.61
C GLU A 100 22.16 3.86 8.74
N HIS A 101 21.49 2.79 9.14
CA HIS A 101 21.42 1.54 8.38
C HIS A 101 20.84 1.76 6.98
N LEU A 102 19.68 2.41 6.87
CA LEU A 102 19.04 2.70 5.59
C LEU A 102 19.90 3.60 4.69
N ARG A 103 20.52 4.65 5.24
CA ARG A 103 21.41 5.52 4.45
C ARG A 103 22.62 4.77 3.89
N LYS A 104 23.25 3.91 4.69
CA LYS A 104 24.35 3.07 4.25
C LYS A 104 23.96 2.19 3.07
N TRP A 105 22.78 1.56 3.11
CA TRP A 105 22.31 0.72 2.03
C TRP A 105 21.87 1.52 0.80
N LEU A 106 21.38 2.75 0.98
CA LEU A 106 21.11 3.66 -0.13
C LEU A 106 22.39 3.99 -0.90
N GLU A 107 23.48 4.32 -0.19
CA GLU A 107 24.78 4.57 -0.79
C GLU A 107 25.31 3.32 -1.53
N GLU A 108 25.17 2.15 -0.95
CA GLU A 108 25.60 0.89 -1.58
C GLU A 108 24.77 0.58 -2.83
N ALA A 109 23.45 0.69 -2.79
CA ALA A 109 22.58 0.49 -3.95
C ALA A 109 22.97 1.42 -5.12
N ARG A 110 23.22 2.70 -4.82
CA ARG A 110 23.69 3.69 -5.78
C ARG A 110 25.07 3.32 -6.35
N ARG A 111 26.00 2.90 -5.49
CA ARG A 111 27.36 2.51 -5.88
C ARG A 111 27.41 1.33 -6.84
N ILE A 112 26.54 0.32 -6.64
CA ILE A 112 26.49 -0.89 -7.48
C ILE A 112 25.50 -0.75 -8.66
N GLY A 113 24.72 0.35 -8.73
CA GLY A 113 23.73 0.60 -9.77
C GLY A 113 22.46 -0.22 -9.63
N ASP A 114 22.13 -0.71 -8.43
CA ASP A 114 20.89 -1.45 -8.14
C ASP A 114 19.73 -0.47 -7.96
N ARG A 115 19.08 -0.14 -9.08
CA ARG A 115 17.99 0.85 -9.11
C ARG A 115 16.72 0.38 -8.40
N GLU A 116 16.41 -0.92 -8.43
CA GLU A 116 15.27 -1.48 -7.70
C GLU A 116 15.53 -1.47 -6.20
N GLY A 117 16.73 -1.87 -5.78
CA GLY A 117 17.16 -1.76 -4.38
C GLY A 117 17.20 -0.32 -3.89
N GLU A 118 17.73 0.62 -4.68
CA GLU A 118 17.70 2.06 -4.37
C GLU A 118 16.28 2.54 -4.09
N LEU A 119 15.31 2.16 -4.96
CA LEU A 119 13.92 2.54 -4.82
C LEU A 119 13.28 1.96 -3.55
N GLY A 120 13.56 0.69 -3.24
CA GLY A 120 13.10 0.04 -2.01
C GLY A 120 13.60 0.77 -0.77
N ILE A 121 14.90 1.09 -0.71
CA ILE A 121 15.48 1.83 0.43
C ILE A 121 14.92 3.25 0.53
N LEU A 122 14.70 3.95 -0.58
CA LEU A 122 14.07 5.27 -0.56
C LEU A 122 12.65 5.20 0.02
N SER A 123 11.89 4.14 -0.30
CA SER A 123 10.57 3.89 0.27
C SER A 123 10.62 3.72 1.80
N GLU A 124 11.58 2.95 2.32
CA GLU A 124 11.78 2.81 3.77
C GLU A 124 12.19 4.13 4.42
N LEU A 125 13.05 4.91 3.77
CA LEU A 125 13.46 6.23 4.26
C LEU A 125 12.31 7.24 4.30
N MET A 126 11.34 7.19 3.38
CA MET A 126 10.12 8.01 3.44
C MET A 126 9.38 7.74 4.75
N GLY A 127 9.20 6.46 5.11
CA GLY A 127 8.58 6.04 6.36
C GLY A 127 9.38 6.47 7.59
N HIS A 128 10.67 6.20 7.59
CA HIS A 128 11.58 6.56 8.69
C HIS A 128 11.58 8.08 8.97
N TYR A 129 11.82 8.90 7.96
CA TYR A 129 11.87 10.36 8.15
C TYR A 129 10.53 10.95 8.56
N ARG A 130 9.42 10.36 8.11
CA ARG A 130 8.08 10.71 8.59
C ARG A 130 7.93 10.43 10.09
N MET A 131 8.39 9.27 10.56
CA MET A 131 8.30 8.89 11.99
C MET A 131 9.14 9.78 12.89
N VAL A 132 10.37 10.15 12.47
CA VAL A 132 11.25 11.01 13.27
C VAL A 132 11.02 12.51 13.04
N GLY A 133 10.08 12.89 12.17
CA GLY A 133 9.75 14.28 11.89
C GLY A 133 10.80 15.02 11.06
N ASP A 134 11.70 14.33 10.38
CA ASP A 134 12.72 14.95 9.52
C ASP A 134 12.12 15.31 8.16
N ARG A 135 11.47 16.48 8.13
CA ARG A 135 10.75 16.97 6.94
C ARG A 135 11.67 17.14 5.74
N GLU A 136 12.86 17.67 5.94
CA GLU A 136 13.77 17.98 4.83
C GLU A 136 14.22 16.71 4.12
N ARG A 137 14.78 15.75 4.88
CA ARG A 137 15.22 14.47 4.31
C ARG A 137 14.05 13.64 3.79
N GLY A 138 12.90 13.69 4.46
CA GLY A 138 11.69 13.00 4.01
C GLY A 138 11.22 13.48 2.64
N LEU A 139 11.14 14.80 2.42
CA LEU A 139 10.78 15.36 1.12
C LEU A 139 11.83 15.08 0.03
N MET A 140 13.13 15.01 0.40
CA MET A 140 14.18 14.59 -0.53
C MET A 140 13.99 13.12 -0.94
N ALA A 141 13.72 12.21 0.01
CA ALA A 141 13.48 10.80 -0.27
C ALA A 141 12.25 10.60 -1.18
N VAL A 142 11.16 11.35 -0.95
CA VAL A 142 9.97 11.33 -1.81
C VAL A 142 10.32 11.77 -3.23
N ARG A 143 10.97 12.91 -3.39
CA ARG A 143 11.38 13.43 -4.70
C ARG A 143 12.26 12.44 -5.45
N ASP A 144 13.31 11.93 -4.79
CA ASP A 144 14.26 11.01 -5.41
C ASP A 144 13.60 9.67 -5.76
N GLY A 145 12.72 9.14 -4.87
CA GLY A 145 11.97 7.92 -5.10
C GLY A 145 11.01 8.04 -6.29
N PHE A 146 10.24 9.12 -6.38
CA PHE A 146 9.31 9.32 -7.49
C PHE A 146 10.03 9.57 -8.83
N ALA A 147 11.15 10.29 -8.81
CA ALA A 147 11.98 10.46 -9.99
C ALA A 147 12.55 9.11 -10.48
N LEU A 148 13.00 8.28 -9.54
CA LEU A 148 13.53 6.96 -9.85
C LEU A 148 12.43 6.01 -10.36
N LEU A 149 11.24 6.03 -9.76
CA LEU A 149 10.08 5.25 -10.20
C LEU A 149 9.78 5.49 -11.68
N GLY A 150 9.80 6.76 -12.12
CA GLY A 150 9.59 7.12 -13.53
C GLY A 150 10.69 6.60 -14.47
N GLN A 151 11.90 6.34 -13.97
CA GLN A 151 13.05 5.93 -14.79
C GLN A 151 13.17 4.42 -14.99
N ILE A 152 12.70 3.60 -14.03
CA ILE A 152 12.89 2.14 -14.06
C ILE A 152 11.78 1.36 -14.76
N GLY A 153 10.77 2.05 -15.30
CA GLY A 153 9.75 1.44 -16.15
C GLY A 153 8.73 0.56 -15.44
N ILE A 154 8.55 0.70 -14.12
CA ILE A 154 7.54 -0.05 -13.34
C ILE A 154 6.29 0.77 -13.06
N ALA A 155 6.14 1.93 -13.70
CA ALA A 155 4.95 2.76 -13.58
C ALA A 155 3.67 1.92 -13.82
N GLY A 156 2.64 2.15 -13.01
CA GLY A 156 1.38 1.41 -13.08
C GLY A 156 1.38 0.05 -12.36
N SER A 157 2.53 -0.47 -11.90
CA SER A 157 2.59 -1.73 -11.16
C SER A 157 2.09 -1.60 -9.72
N VAL A 158 1.80 -2.74 -9.07
CA VAL A 158 1.47 -2.79 -7.62
C VAL A 158 2.60 -2.19 -6.78
N THR A 159 3.86 -2.49 -7.11
CA THR A 159 5.03 -1.93 -6.43
C THR A 159 5.05 -0.41 -6.55
N ALA A 160 4.78 0.13 -7.75
CA ALA A 160 4.67 1.57 -7.94
C ALA A 160 3.58 2.17 -7.04
N GLY A 161 2.40 1.54 -6.99
CA GLY A 161 1.30 1.96 -6.11
C GLY A 161 1.72 2.03 -4.65
N THR A 162 2.43 1.02 -4.14
CA THR A 162 2.92 1.00 -2.75
C THR A 162 3.91 2.16 -2.48
N ILE A 163 4.84 2.41 -3.38
CA ILE A 163 5.81 3.51 -3.23
C ILE A 163 5.13 4.87 -3.28
N LEU A 164 4.15 5.03 -4.16
CA LEU A 164 3.32 6.25 -4.22
C LEU A 164 2.56 6.48 -2.91
N ILE A 165 2.02 5.42 -2.29
CA ILE A 165 1.36 5.52 -0.98
C ILE A 165 2.35 5.96 0.10
N ASN A 166 3.53 5.36 0.18
CA ASN A 166 4.53 5.70 1.18
C ASN A 166 4.98 7.17 1.05
N GLY A 167 5.24 7.61 -0.20
CA GLY A 167 5.57 9.01 -0.46
C GLY A 167 4.41 9.98 -0.16
N ALA A 168 3.19 9.62 -0.54
CA ALA A 168 1.99 10.41 -0.26
C ALA A 168 1.75 10.55 1.25
N THR A 169 1.92 9.47 2.01
CA THR A 169 1.80 9.49 3.48
C THR A 169 2.86 10.42 4.12
N ALA A 170 4.07 10.43 3.57
CA ALA A 170 5.11 11.36 4.02
C ALA A 170 4.76 12.82 3.65
N LEU A 171 4.29 13.09 2.44
CA LEU A 171 3.82 14.42 2.02
C LEU A 171 2.70 14.94 2.94
N GLN A 172 1.70 14.10 3.23
CA GLN A 172 0.60 14.43 4.13
C GLN A 172 1.12 14.79 5.53
N ALA A 173 2.00 13.98 6.10
CA ALA A 173 2.58 14.23 7.43
C ALA A 173 3.39 15.53 7.47
N PHE A 174 3.99 15.93 6.35
CA PHE A 174 4.72 17.18 6.20
C PHE A 174 3.87 18.37 5.74
N GLY A 175 2.55 18.21 5.66
CA GLY A 175 1.58 19.28 5.43
C GLY A 175 1.17 19.49 3.96
N ASP A 176 1.71 18.72 3.01
CA ASP A 176 1.26 18.74 1.60
C ASP A 176 0.15 17.70 1.37
N VAL A 177 -1.05 18.02 1.89
CA VAL A 177 -2.20 17.13 1.82
C VAL A 177 -2.74 17.02 0.39
N ASP A 178 -2.73 18.10 -0.37
CA ASP A 178 -3.23 18.10 -1.76
C ASP A 178 -2.30 17.31 -2.68
N GLY A 179 -0.99 17.45 -2.51
CA GLY A 179 0.01 16.62 -3.19
C GLY A 179 -0.17 15.15 -2.84
N ALA A 180 -0.39 14.81 -1.56
CA ALA A 180 -0.65 13.45 -1.12
C ALA A 180 -1.89 12.84 -1.78
N LEU A 181 -3.00 13.57 -1.83
CA LEU A 181 -4.24 13.11 -2.47
C LEU A 181 -4.04 12.77 -3.96
N ASN A 182 -3.24 13.54 -4.69
CA ASN A 182 -2.93 13.26 -6.10
C ASN A 182 -2.18 11.92 -6.26
N TYR A 183 -1.19 11.66 -5.40
CA TYR A 183 -0.43 10.40 -5.45
C TYR A 183 -1.24 9.20 -4.94
N TYR A 184 -2.13 9.37 -3.97
CA TYR A 184 -3.07 8.32 -3.58
C TYR A 184 -4.01 7.93 -4.74
N LYS A 185 -4.49 8.90 -5.53
CA LYS A 185 -5.28 8.63 -6.74
C LYS A 185 -4.49 7.82 -7.77
N GLU A 186 -3.22 8.16 -7.97
CA GLU A 186 -2.36 7.40 -8.87
C GLU A 186 -2.09 5.97 -8.35
N ALA A 187 -1.82 5.81 -7.06
CA ALA A 187 -1.68 4.51 -6.42
C ALA A 187 -2.95 3.66 -6.58
N PHE A 188 -4.13 4.28 -6.47
CA PHE A 188 -5.41 3.60 -6.67
C PHE A 188 -5.52 3.04 -8.10
N ARG A 189 -5.08 3.79 -9.12
CA ARG A 189 -5.04 3.30 -10.51
C ARG A 189 -4.07 2.13 -10.67
N CYS A 190 -2.88 2.20 -10.04
CA CYS A 190 -1.92 1.10 -10.04
C CYS A 190 -2.51 -0.18 -9.47
N TYR A 191 -3.18 -0.09 -8.32
CA TYR A 191 -3.81 -1.24 -7.68
C TYR A 191 -5.00 -1.76 -8.50
N GLY A 192 -5.86 -0.87 -9.01
CA GLY A 192 -7.03 -1.22 -9.79
C GLY A 192 -6.73 -1.98 -11.08
N ALA A 193 -5.52 -1.82 -11.63
CA ALA A 193 -5.08 -2.54 -12.82
C ALA A 193 -4.65 -4.00 -12.56
N HIS A 194 -4.34 -4.35 -11.28
CA HIS A 194 -3.63 -5.59 -10.98
C HIS A 194 -4.19 -6.39 -9.80
N LEU A 195 -4.93 -5.77 -8.90
CA LEU A 195 -5.43 -6.41 -7.67
C LEU A 195 -6.91 -6.73 -7.76
N ASP A 196 -7.34 -7.74 -6.98
CA ASP A 196 -8.77 -8.01 -6.78
C ASP A 196 -9.41 -6.82 -6.05
N PRO A 197 -10.65 -6.45 -6.40
CA PRO A 197 -11.38 -5.36 -5.72
C PRO A 197 -11.47 -5.48 -4.20
N ASN A 198 -11.45 -6.70 -3.68
CA ASN A 198 -11.50 -6.97 -2.25
C ASN A 198 -10.10 -7.17 -1.62
N ASP A 199 -9.02 -6.85 -2.34
CA ASP A 199 -7.68 -6.91 -1.78
C ASP A 199 -7.54 -5.90 -0.63
N TRP A 200 -7.06 -6.36 0.52
CA TRP A 200 -6.93 -5.55 1.73
C TRP A 200 -6.08 -4.27 1.55
N ARG A 201 -5.18 -4.25 0.56
CA ARG A 201 -4.37 -3.07 0.23
C ARG A 201 -5.20 -1.86 -0.19
N PHE A 202 -6.37 -2.10 -0.82
CA PHE A 202 -7.32 -1.01 -1.08
C PHE A 202 -7.84 -0.37 0.20
N ALA A 203 -8.13 -1.18 1.23
CA ALA A 203 -8.60 -0.63 2.50
C ALA A 203 -7.55 0.29 3.13
N GLY A 204 -6.28 -0.12 3.13
CA GLY A 204 -5.17 0.71 3.61
C GLY A 204 -5.07 2.04 2.84
N LEU A 205 -5.18 1.99 1.51
CA LEU A 205 -5.17 3.18 0.67
C LEU A 205 -6.38 4.09 0.94
N LEU A 206 -7.58 3.52 1.03
CA LEU A 206 -8.82 4.26 1.34
C LEU A 206 -8.76 4.91 2.73
N ASN A 207 -8.18 4.24 3.73
CA ASN A 207 -7.90 4.81 5.05
C ASN A 207 -6.97 6.04 4.97
N ASN A 208 -5.91 5.95 4.17
CA ASN A 208 -4.99 7.08 3.99
C ASN A 208 -5.66 8.27 3.28
N ILE A 209 -6.47 8.01 2.26
CA ILE A 209 -7.28 9.05 1.59
C ILE A 209 -8.25 9.68 2.59
N ALA A 210 -8.95 8.87 3.38
CA ALA A 210 -9.88 9.36 4.41
C ALA A 210 -9.16 10.25 5.44
N ALA A 211 -8.00 9.82 5.93
CA ALA A 211 -7.19 10.62 6.86
C ALA A 211 -6.73 11.95 6.23
N ALA A 212 -6.43 11.97 4.92
CA ALA A 212 -6.09 13.20 4.22
C ALA A 212 -7.28 14.18 4.15
N TYR A 213 -8.49 13.69 3.88
CA TYR A 213 -9.70 14.53 3.92
C TYR A 213 -10.04 14.97 5.35
N ALA A 214 -9.87 14.12 6.37
CA ALA A 214 -10.04 14.51 7.77
C ALA A 214 -9.06 15.63 8.17
N ALA A 215 -7.81 15.57 7.72
CA ALA A 215 -6.82 16.64 7.93
C ALA A 215 -7.22 17.98 7.26
N LYS A 216 -8.07 17.93 6.23
CA LYS A 216 -8.67 19.10 5.58
C LYS A 216 -9.99 19.55 6.22
N HIS A 217 -10.43 18.91 7.31
CA HIS A 217 -11.75 19.09 7.92
C HIS A 217 -12.92 18.80 6.96
N ASP A 218 -12.69 17.98 5.94
CA ASP A 218 -13.75 17.52 5.04
C ASP A 218 -14.31 16.17 5.55
N VAL A 219 -15.09 16.27 6.62
CA VAL A 219 -15.66 15.12 7.34
C VAL A 219 -16.51 14.25 6.41
N LYS A 220 -17.23 14.87 5.47
CA LYS A 220 -18.12 14.14 4.55
C LYS A 220 -17.33 13.17 3.67
N TYR A 221 -16.25 13.64 3.05
CA TYR A 221 -15.39 12.79 2.21
C TYR A 221 -14.58 11.81 3.06
N ALA A 222 -14.05 12.24 4.20
CA ALA A 222 -13.31 11.37 5.11
C ALA A 222 -14.17 10.17 5.54
N GLU A 223 -15.40 10.42 6.03
CA GLU A 223 -16.32 9.37 6.42
C GLU A 223 -16.63 8.42 5.26
N ALA A 224 -16.93 8.94 4.08
CA ALA A 224 -17.24 8.12 2.92
C ALA A 224 -16.09 7.17 2.55
N TYR A 225 -14.83 7.63 2.61
CA TYR A 225 -13.68 6.79 2.34
C TYR A 225 -13.40 5.77 3.44
N TYR A 226 -13.56 6.12 4.72
CA TYR A 226 -13.47 5.16 5.82
C TYR A 226 -14.54 4.07 5.71
N ARG A 227 -15.79 4.41 5.35
CA ARG A 227 -16.86 3.42 5.14
C ARG A 227 -16.52 2.48 3.99
N LYS A 228 -16.01 2.99 2.87
CA LYS A 228 -15.53 2.15 1.76
C LYS A 228 -14.37 1.23 2.19
N ALA A 229 -13.45 1.70 3.03
CA ALA A 229 -12.41 0.85 3.59
C ALA A 229 -12.99 -0.30 4.41
N LEU A 230 -14.00 -0.03 5.26
CA LEU A 230 -14.70 -1.04 6.05
C LEU A 230 -15.43 -2.07 5.17
N ASP A 231 -16.01 -1.65 4.03
CA ASP A 231 -16.65 -2.58 3.08
C ASP A 231 -15.64 -3.58 2.50
N VAL A 232 -14.44 -3.11 2.11
CA VAL A 232 -13.34 -3.97 1.63
C VAL A 232 -12.87 -4.90 2.75
N LEU A 233 -12.66 -4.38 3.97
CA LEU A 233 -12.17 -5.17 5.11
C LEU A 233 -13.17 -6.25 5.54
N LYS A 234 -14.45 -5.93 5.48
CA LYS A 234 -15.52 -6.92 5.70
C LYS A 234 -15.50 -8.02 4.64
N ALA A 235 -15.29 -7.67 3.37
CA ALA A 235 -15.24 -8.64 2.28
C ALA A 235 -14.04 -9.59 2.39
N CYS A 236 -12.88 -9.11 2.86
CA CYS A 236 -11.68 -9.94 3.04
C CYS A 236 -11.53 -10.53 4.46
N GLY A 237 -12.43 -10.20 5.40
CA GLY A 237 -12.40 -10.71 6.77
C GLY A 237 -11.26 -10.16 7.65
N ASN A 238 -10.71 -9.00 7.32
CA ASN A 238 -9.61 -8.39 8.07
C ASN A 238 -10.13 -7.54 9.24
N LEU A 239 -10.28 -8.20 10.40
CA LEU A 239 -10.81 -7.58 11.61
C LEU A 239 -9.88 -6.55 12.23
N MET A 240 -8.56 -6.75 12.15
CA MET A 240 -7.60 -5.83 12.79
C MET A 240 -7.56 -4.48 12.08
N ASP A 241 -7.52 -4.46 10.77
CA ASP A 241 -7.60 -3.20 10.01
C ASP A 241 -9.00 -2.55 10.13
N ALA A 242 -10.06 -3.35 10.31
CA ALA A 242 -11.38 -2.82 10.58
C ALA A 242 -11.42 -2.09 11.95
N ALA A 243 -10.80 -2.66 13.00
CA ALA A 243 -10.66 -2.00 14.30
C ALA A 243 -9.92 -0.65 14.16
N VAL A 244 -8.79 -0.62 13.43
CA VAL A 244 -8.05 0.62 13.14
C VAL A 244 -8.95 1.64 12.43
N THR A 245 -9.74 1.20 11.44
CA THR A 245 -10.62 2.10 10.68
C THR A 245 -11.73 2.68 11.55
N HIS A 246 -12.32 1.88 12.45
CA HIS A 246 -13.31 2.37 13.42
C HIS A 246 -12.70 3.37 14.40
N VAL A 247 -11.49 3.14 14.91
CA VAL A 247 -10.75 4.11 15.74
C VAL A 247 -10.50 5.41 14.99
N ASN A 248 -10.08 5.35 13.71
CA ASN A 248 -9.88 6.54 12.89
C ASN A 248 -11.18 7.34 12.70
N LEU A 249 -12.32 6.67 12.48
CA LEU A 249 -13.64 7.31 12.42
C LEU A 249 -13.99 8.00 13.73
N ALA A 250 -13.80 7.34 14.86
CA ALA A 250 -14.04 7.92 16.17
C ALA A 250 -13.19 9.18 16.41
N GLN A 251 -11.90 9.11 16.09
CA GLN A 251 -10.99 10.25 16.20
C GLN A 251 -11.40 11.41 15.28
N MET A 252 -11.83 11.13 14.06
CA MET A 252 -12.31 12.12 13.12
C MET A 252 -13.57 12.83 13.66
N TYR A 253 -14.57 12.09 14.15
CA TYR A 253 -15.76 12.70 14.73
C TYR A 253 -15.43 13.52 15.99
N ALA A 254 -14.56 12.98 16.86
CA ALA A 254 -14.15 13.65 18.08
C ALA A 254 -13.35 14.94 17.84
N ALA A 255 -12.67 15.05 16.71
CA ALA A 255 -11.96 16.27 16.31
C ALA A 255 -12.92 17.41 15.98
N GLU A 256 -14.12 17.11 15.48
CA GLU A 256 -15.15 18.09 15.20
C GLU A 256 -16.04 18.36 16.45
N ASP A 257 -16.52 17.30 17.09
CA ASP A 257 -17.30 17.36 18.33
C ASP A 257 -17.06 16.12 19.20
N ARG A 258 -16.39 16.29 20.33
CA ARG A 258 -16.12 15.20 21.27
C ARG A 258 -17.38 14.58 21.89
N SER A 259 -18.50 15.29 21.87
CA SER A 259 -19.79 14.82 22.39
C SER A 259 -20.63 14.10 21.32
N ASP A 260 -20.15 13.98 20.09
CA ASP A 260 -20.85 13.28 19.02
C ASP A 260 -21.04 11.80 19.41
N PRO A 261 -22.29 11.28 19.46
CA PRO A 261 -22.56 9.92 19.87
C PRO A 261 -21.91 8.87 18.97
N ARG A 262 -21.54 9.24 17.73
CA ARG A 262 -20.82 8.36 16.81
C ARG A 262 -19.42 8.00 17.33
N VAL A 263 -18.80 8.85 18.14
CA VAL A 263 -17.49 8.57 18.74
C VAL A 263 -17.54 7.27 19.56
N ALA A 264 -18.47 7.18 20.50
CA ALA A 264 -18.64 5.99 21.34
C ALA A 264 -19.01 4.76 20.49
N SER A 265 -19.94 4.94 19.54
CA SER A 265 -20.39 3.84 18.67
C SER A 265 -19.26 3.24 17.83
N GLU A 266 -18.37 4.06 17.26
CA GLU A 266 -17.23 3.58 16.48
C GLU A 266 -16.19 2.91 17.39
N LEU A 267 -15.94 3.40 18.60
CA LEU A 267 -15.05 2.75 19.56
C LEU A 267 -15.58 1.38 20.01
N GLU A 268 -16.89 1.25 20.24
CA GLU A 268 -17.52 -0.04 20.54
C GLU A 268 -17.39 -1.03 19.40
N LEU A 269 -17.52 -0.59 18.13
CA LEU A 269 -17.30 -1.41 16.97
C LEU A 269 -15.82 -1.85 16.85
N ALA A 270 -14.87 -0.97 17.17
CA ALA A 270 -13.45 -1.33 17.22
C ALA A 270 -13.19 -2.42 18.27
N VAL A 271 -13.75 -2.29 19.48
CA VAL A 271 -13.65 -3.33 20.53
C VAL A 271 -14.25 -4.65 20.04
N SER A 272 -15.40 -4.60 19.38
CA SER A 272 -16.04 -5.81 18.83
C SER A 272 -15.14 -6.55 17.83
N CYS A 273 -14.30 -5.85 17.06
CA CYS A 273 -13.32 -6.48 16.17
C CYS A 273 -12.20 -7.19 16.93
N PHE A 274 -11.73 -6.62 18.06
CA PHE A 274 -10.73 -7.27 18.92
C PHE A 274 -11.29 -8.49 19.67
N ASP A 275 -12.58 -8.45 19.99
CA ASP A 275 -13.25 -9.51 20.76
C ASP A 275 -13.84 -10.62 19.88
N ASP A 276 -13.84 -10.44 18.56
CA ASP A 276 -14.38 -11.41 17.62
C ASP A 276 -13.63 -12.75 17.76
N PRO A 277 -14.35 -13.88 17.92
CA PRO A 277 -13.74 -15.20 18.00
C PRO A 277 -12.90 -15.60 16.78
N ALA A 278 -13.13 -14.97 15.62
CA ALA A 278 -12.35 -15.17 14.40
C ALA A 278 -11.04 -14.35 14.37
N ALA A 279 -10.84 -13.42 15.32
CA ALA A 279 -9.62 -12.64 15.40
C ALA A 279 -8.42 -13.53 15.78
N VAL A 280 -7.46 -13.65 14.87
CA VAL A 280 -6.22 -14.39 15.11
C VAL A 280 -5.34 -13.57 16.06
N ARG A 281 -5.06 -14.13 17.25
CA ARG A 281 -4.27 -13.45 18.30
C ARG A 281 -2.77 -13.67 18.09
N ASP A 282 -2.24 -13.13 17.01
CA ASP A 282 -0.83 -13.17 16.61
C ASP A 282 -0.11 -11.85 16.91
N GLY A 283 1.12 -11.70 16.40
CA GLY A 283 1.90 -10.47 16.57
C GLY A 283 1.24 -9.25 15.94
N TYR A 284 0.47 -9.44 14.85
CA TYR A 284 -0.28 -8.34 14.22
C TYR A 284 -1.46 -7.89 15.10
N TYR A 285 -2.16 -8.82 15.73
CA TYR A 285 -3.17 -8.51 16.73
C TYR A 285 -2.58 -7.70 17.89
N ALA A 286 -1.47 -8.16 18.48
CA ALA A 286 -0.82 -7.48 19.60
C ALA A 286 -0.34 -6.06 19.21
N HIS A 287 0.26 -5.93 18.03
CA HIS A 287 0.66 -4.63 17.49
C HIS A 287 -0.56 -3.70 17.32
N THR A 288 -1.68 -4.22 16.80
CA THR A 288 -2.90 -3.44 16.57
C THR A 288 -3.54 -3.01 17.88
N CYS A 289 -3.58 -3.90 18.89
CA CYS A 289 -4.02 -3.55 20.24
C CYS A 289 -3.23 -2.35 20.79
N ARG A 290 -1.89 -2.40 20.76
CA ARG A 290 -1.03 -1.31 21.24
C ARG A 290 -1.21 -0.03 20.45
N LYS A 291 -1.33 -0.12 19.13
CA LYS A 291 -1.55 1.02 18.24
C LYS A 291 -2.87 1.73 18.52
N CYS A 292 -3.95 0.98 18.75
CA CYS A 292 -5.29 1.54 18.96
C CYS A 292 -5.48 2.02 20.40
N ALA A 293 -4.86 1.37 21.40
CA ALA A 293 -5.04 1.65 22.82
C ALA A 293 -4.99 3.15 23.16
N SER A 294 -3.96 3.84 22.66
CA SER A 294 -3.74 5.28 22.95
C SER A 294 -4.86 6.22 22.50
N ALA A 295 -5.79 5.75 21.68
CA ALA A 295 -6.95 6.54 21.25
C ALA A 295 -8.12 6.49 22.25
N PHE A 296 -8.22 5.41 23.03
CA PHE A 296 -9.40 5.15 23.88
C PHE A 296 -9.46 6.05 25.11
N GLY A 297 -8.37 6.15 25.86
CA GLY A 297 -8.33 6.94 27.10
C GLY A 297 -8.72 8.41 26.90
N PRO A 298 -8.10 9.13 25.95
CA PRO A 298 -8.50 10.51 25.63
C PRO A 298 -9.95 10.66 25.19
N LEU A 299 -10.57 9.60 24.67
CA LEU A 299 -11.97 9.60 24.21
C LEU A 299 -12.97 9.10 25.28
N GLY A 300 -12.51 8.83 26.52
CA GLY A 300 -13.36 8.51 27.65
C GLY A 300 -13.47 7.02 27.98
N PHE A 301 -12.61 6.17 27.42
CA PHE A 301 -12.59 4.72 27.61
C PHE A 301 -11.23 4.23 28.16
N PRO A 302 -10.77 4.72 29.34
CA PRO A 302 -9.46 4.39 29.88
C PRO A 302 -9.31 2.90 30.20
N GLU A 303 -10.38 2.21 30.59
CA GLU A 303 -10.34 0.76 30.90
C GLU A 303 -10.05 -0.06 29.65
N VAL A 304 -10.56 0.37 28.49
CA VAL A 304 -10.26 -0.28 27.20
C VAL A 304 -8.81 -0.05 26.79
N GLU A 305 -8.28 1.16 27.03
CA GLU A 305 -6.86 1.46 26.80
C GLU A 305 -5.96 0.53 27.62
N GLU A 306 -6.25 0.37 28.93
CA GLU A 306 -5.50 -0.53 29.81
C GLU A 306 -5.60 -1.98 29.35
N GLU A 307 -6.78 -2.43 28.97
CA GLU A 307 -7.02 -3.80 28.50
C GLU A 307 -6.29 -4.10 27.19
N LEU A 308 -6.36 -3.22 26.20
CA LEU A 308 -5.67 -3.42 24.92
C LEU A 308 -4.14 -3.43 25.10
N ASN A 309 -3.60 -2.58 25.96
CA ASN A 309 -2.19 -2.60 26.30
C ASN A 309 -1.80 -3.91 27.00
N TRP A 310 -2.62 -4.38 27.94
CA TRP A 310 -2.39 -5.66 28.62
C TRP A 310 -2.40 -6.85 27.63
N ARG A 311 -3.34 -6.90 26.69
CA ARG A 311 -3.39 -7.94 25.63
C ARG A 311 -2.12 -7.96 24.78
N ALA A 312 -1.60 -6.79 24.44
CA ALA A 312 -0.35 -6.66 23.70
C ALA A 312 0.85 -7.14 24.54
N ASP A 313 0.93 -6.73 25.82
CA ASP A 313 2.02 -7.10 26.72
C ASP A 313 2.03 -8.61 27.00
N GLU A 314 0.87 -9.25 27.19
CA GLU A 314 0.75 -10.70 27.37
C GLU A 314 1.32 -11.46 26.17
N TYR A 315 1.01 -11.01 24.95
CA TYR A 315 1.57 -11.61 23.74
C TYR A 315 3.10 -11.51 23.71
N TYR A 316 3.65 -10.31 23.92
CA TYR A 316 5.10 -10.08 23.83
C TYR A 316 5.90 -10.70 24.99
N ALA A 317 5.28 -10.93 26.16
CA ALA A 317 5.91 -11.64 27.27
C ALA A 317 5.98 -13.16 27.04
N GLY A 318 5.15 -13.70 26.16
CA GLY A 318 5.12 -15.11 25.82
C GLY A 318 5.97 -15.51 24.61
N HIS A 319 6.53 -14.54 23.89
CA HIS A 319 7.29 -14.72 22.66
C HIS A 319 8.58 -13.93 22.70
#